data_5bf8261832db16423a6a93224faf2cc9
#
_entry.id   5bf8261832db16423a6a93224faf2cc9
#
_cell.length_a   1.000
_cell.length_b   1.000
_cell.length_c   1.000
_cell.angle_alpha   90.00
_cell.angle_beta   90.00
_cell.angle_gamma   90.00
#
_symmetry.space_group_name_H-M   'P 1'
#
loop_
_entity.id
_entity.type
_entity.pdbx_description
1 polymer ?
#
loop_
_entity_poly.entity_id
_entity_poly.type
_entity_poly.pdbx_seq_one_letter_code
_entity_poly.pdbx_strand_id
1 'polypeptide(L)'
;MPKVGVAGTATAAMPPTTANGPEDYAQTWHNIDWAKAEASVRRLRQRIFTAAQEGDLKKVRNLQKLMLRSHANTLVSVKRVTQQSTGRRTAGIDQERALTPSARGRLAAEITAERSPGKPLPVRRVYIPKANGKQRPLGIPVIRDRVRQARVKNALEPEWEARFEQRSYGFRPGRGCHDAIGAIFNIAGQRRAKRLWVLDADLTAAFDRISHDHLMSLLGTFPAGEAIRGWLKAGVMDCGRFSPTDEGTPQGGVISPLLLNVALHGMETAAGHLTEGRSHKSRRDAPVLVRYADDFAVFCHSEDEAHRVKEQLAHWMTSRGVAFNEEKTSVFHLEEGFDFLGFNIRRYRGTLLIKPSKAAVKRVRERLRSEVIGLRGANAAAVVRKLNPIIKGWATYYRTVVSKETFKSLDFYVWTLTQKWVKHSHPNKPKSWRLAKHYGVFNSTRKDQWVFGDRDTGTYLYKFNWTRIVRHVIVKEGNSPDDPSLADYWANRRRKRMPGTADRWTITLASRQKGICPLCEQPLIPDAEYTPDHPREWAAWFSASMRPLHKHHFIYRRDGGSDERTNLRLVHADCHRQHHAGDQRRAKQDDRPA
;
A
#
# COMPACT_ATOMS: atom_id res chain seq x y z
N MET A 1 14.99 48.01 62.29
CA MET A 1 14.33 47.81 60.96
C MET A 1 14.89 46.53 60.32
N PRO A 2 14.11 45.45 60.13
CA PRO A 2 14.64 44.18 59.67
C PRO A 2 14.59 44.10 58.16
N LYS A 3 15.65 43.56 57.58
CA LYS A 3 15.77 43.21 56.14
C LYS A 3 14.96 41.95 55.80
N VAL A 4 14.14 42.08 54.78
CA VAL A 4 13.38 40.95 54.19
C VAL A 4 14.34 40.13 53.33
N GLY A 5 14.42 38.84 53.61
CA GLY A 5 15.19 37.86 52.81
C GLY A 5 14.42 37.42 51.55
N VAL A 6 15.12 37.43 50.44
CA VAL A 6 14.64 36.90 49.14
C VAL A 6 14.80 35.39 49.13
N ALA A 7 13.69 34.68 48.95
CA ALA A 7 13.69 33.23 48.80
C ALA A 7 14.30 32.82 47.45
N GLY A 8 15.34 32.01 47.50
CA GLY A 8 15.98 31.41 46.33
C GLY A 8 15.10 30.35 45.69
N THR A 9 14.85 30.49 44.39
CA THR A 9 14.22 29.50 43.55
C THR A 9 15.14 28.28 43.40
N ALA A 10 14.71 27.14 43.92
CA ALA A 10 15.39 25.88 43.73
C ALA A 10 15.31 25.45 42.23
N THR A 11 16.44 25.53 41.58
CA THR A 11 16.64 24.93 40.24
C THR A 11 16.59 23.42 40.38
N ALA A 12 15.56 22.80 39.80
CA ALA A 12 15.47 21.35 39.71
C ALA A 12 16.68 20.80 38.92
N ALA A 13 17.55 20.08 39.62
CA ALA A 13 18.70 19.41 39.04
C ALA A 13 18.22 18.38 38.00
N MET A 14 18.73 18.49 36.78
CA MET A 14 18.60 17.43 35.77
C MET A 14 19.27 16.15 36.33
N PRO A 15 18.65 14.96 36.12
CA PRO A 15 19.28 13.72 36.55
C PRO A 15 20.60 13.53 35.80
N PRO A 16 21.64 12.98 36.46
CA PRO A 16 22.95 12.82 35.86
C PRO A 16 22.87 11.89 34.64
N THR A 17 23.42 12.35 33.55
CA THR A 17 23.72 11.51 32.37
C THR A 17 24.73 10.46 32.83
N THR A 18 24.28 9.21 32.97
CA THR A 18 25.17 8.07 33.22
C THR A 18 26.11 7.93 32.03
N ALA A 19 27.36 8.31 32.26
CA ALA A 19 28.46 8.05 31.34
C ALA A 19 28.71 6.53 31.27
N ASN A 20 28.80 6.00 30.01
CA ASN A 20 29.50 4.78 29.65
C ASN A 20 28.97 3.42 30.17
N GLY A 21 27.68 3.11 29.89
CA GLY A 21 27.24 1.74 29.73
C GLY A 21 26.83 1.51 28.25
N PRO A 22 26.85 0.27 27.70
CA PRO A 22 26.32 0.02 26.37
C PRO A 22 24.86 0.46 26.37
N GLU A 23 24.53 1.46 25.52
CA GLU A 23 23.16 1.94 25.37
C GLU A 23 22.22 0.75 25.04
N ASP A 24 21.24 0.48 25.92
CA ASP A 24 20.25 -0.56 25.66
C ASP A 24 19.26 -0.08 24.57
N TYR A 25 19.72 -0.14 23.32
CA TYR A 25 18.93 0.20 22.16
C TYR A 25 17.63 -0.61 22.07
N ALA A 26 17.59 -1.82 22.63
CA ALA A 26 16.37 -2.61 22.67
C ALA A 26 15.34 -1.98 23.61
N GLN A 27 15.78 -1.54 24.80
CA GLN A 27 14.91 -0.87 25.76
C GLN A 27 14.45 0.47 25.26
N THR A 28 15.34 1.26 24.67
CA THR A 28 14.99 2.53 24.01
C THR A 28 13.92 2.33 22.96
N TRP A 29 14.06 1.32 22.07
CA TRP A 29 13.06 1.03 21.05
C TRP A 29 11.72 0.58 21.62
N HIS A 30 11.71 -0.18 22.72
CA HIS A 30 10.48 -0.65 23.37
C HIS A 30 9.73 0.47 24.11
N ASN A 31 10.44 1.46 24.62
CA ASN A 31 9.86 2.56 25.40
C ASN A 31 9.33 3.72 24.53
N ILE A 32 9.47 3.65 23.19
CA ILE A 32 8.95 4.69 22.30
C ILE A 32 7.43 4.80 22.40
N ASP A 33 6.94 5.99 22.68
CA ASP A 33 5.53 6.37 22.53
C ASP A 33 5.21 6.58 21.04
N TRP A 34 4.75 5.51 20.41
CA TRP A 34 4.43 5.52 18.99
C TRP A 34 3.24 6.42 18.65
N ALA A 35 2.26 6.56 19.56
CA ALA A 35 1.11 7.45 19.34
C ALA A 35 1.58 8.90 19.23
N LYS A 36 2.46 9.33 20.14
CA LYS A 36 3.06 10.68 20.15
C LYS A 36 3.94 10.91 18.91
N ALA A 37 4.79 9.93 18.54
CA ALA A 37 5.68 10.05 17.39
C ALA A 37 4.89 10.18 16.07
N GLU A 38 3.92 9.30 15.84
CA GLU A 38 3.06 9.31 14.66
C GLU A 38 2.17 10.57 14.59
N ALA A 39 1.63 11.03 15.74
CA ALA A 39 0.86 12.27 15.80
C ALA A 39 1.71 13.50 15.46
N SER A 40 2.98 13.52 15.89
CA SER A 40 3.92 14.60 15.56
C SER A 40 4.18 14.68 14.05
N VAL A 41 4.49 13.53 13.41
CA VAL A 41 4.70 13.46 11.96
C VAL A 41 3.44 13.87 11.22
N ARG A 42 2.27 13.35 11.62
CA ARG A 42 0.97 13.69 11.00
C ARG A 42 0.70 15.19 11.06
N ARG A 43 0.90 15.83 12.21
CA ARG A 43 0.70 17.29 12.35
C ARG A 43 1.61 18.10 11.44
N LEU A 44 2.88 17.70 11.28
CA LEU A 44 3.81 18.37 10.36
C LEU A 44 3.38 18.16 8.90
N ARG A 45 2.98 16.95 8.51
CA ARG A 45 2.44 16.66 7.16
C ARG A 45 1.24 17.54 6.86
N GLN A 46 0.28 17.63 7.77
CA GLN A 46 -0.91 18.47 7.63
C GLN A 46 -0.55 19.95 7.45
N ARG A 47 0.39 20.47 8.25
CA ARG A 47 0.85 21.86 8.14
C ARG A 47 1.55 22.13 6.81
N ILE A 48 2.36 21.19 6.30
CA ILE A 48 3.01 21.29 4.97
C ILE A 48 1.93 21.33 3.89
N PHE A 49 0.95 20.42 3.97
CA PHE A 49 -0.16 20.33 3.01
C PHE A 49 -0.96 21.64 2.95
N THR A 50 -1.40 22.14 4.11
CA THR A 50 -2.16 23.41 4.19
C THR A 50 -1.37 24.57 3.64
N ALA A 51 -0.10 24.73 4.03
CA ALA A 51 0.76 25.80 3.50
C ALA A 51 0.97 25.69 1.98
N ALA A 52 1.03 24.45 1.44
CA ALA A 52 1.13 24.24 0.00
C ALA A 52 -0.17 24.60 -0.74
N GLN A 53 -1.35 24.32 -0.15
CA GLN A 53 -2.64 24.77 -0.69
C GLN A 53 -2.79 26.31 -0.68
N GLU A 54 -2.26 26.96 0.37
CA GLU A 54 -2.23 28.42 0.50
C GLU A 54 -1.22 29.09 -0.45
N GLY A 55 -0.33 28.33 -1.10
CA GLY A 55 0.73 28.84 -1.97
C GLY A 55 1.92 29.46 -1.22
N ASP A 56 1.99 29.33 0.13
CA ASP A 56 3.07 29.85 0.95
C ASP A 56 4.32 28.94 0.89
N LEU A 57 5.07 29.08 -0.20
CA LEU A 57 6.27 28.27 -0.43
C LEU A 57 7.35 28.47 0.64
N LYS A 58 7.48 29.67 1.23
CA LYS A 58 8.45 29.95 2.29
C LYS A 58 8.11 29.12 3.55
N LYS A 59 6.86 29.11 3.95
CA LYS A 59 6.34 28.31 5.07
C LYS A 59 6.48 26.81 4.79
N VAL A 60 6.18 26.36 3.55
CA VAL A 60 6.40 24.97 3.12
C VAL A 60 7.85 24.56 3.36
N ARG A 61 8.83 25.32 2.84
CA ARG A 61 10.26 25.01 2.97
C ARG A 61 10.72 24.97 4.44
N ASN A 62 10.23 25.89 5.27
CA ASN A 62 10.53 25.89 6.71
C ASN A 62 9.97 24.64 7.42
N LEU A 63 8.73 24.26 7.14
CA LEU A 63 8.11 23.08 7.70
C LEU A 63 8.77 21.78 7.22
N GLN A 64 9.22 21.72 5.97
CA GLN A 64 10.00 20.61 5.41
C GLN A 64 11.35 20.46 6.12
N LYS A 65 12.09 21.57 6.36
CA LYS A 65 13.32 21.54 7.17
C LYS A 65 13.05 21.02 8.58
N LEU A 66 11.95 21.44 9.21
CA LEU A 66 11.55 20.95 10.54
C LEU A 66 11.21 19.44 10.50
N MET A 67 10.49 18.96 9.48
CA MET A 67 10.20 17.54 9.29
C MET A 67 11.49 16.72 9.14
N LEU A 68 12.44 17.19 8.34
CA LEU A 68 13.72 16.51 8.12
C LEU A 68 14.59 16.43 9.37
N ARG A 69 14.48 17.40 10.30
CA ARG A 69 15.19 17.41 11.59
C ARG A 69 14.45 16.64 12.70
N SER A 70 13.20 16.28 12.47
CA SER A 70 12.35 15.66 13.49
C SER A 70 12.82 14.25 13.86
N HIS A 71 13.12 14.04 15.14
CA HIS A 71 13.41 12.71 15.70
C HIS A 71 12.21 11.76 15.52
N ALA A 72 10.98 12.24 15.73
CA ALA A 72 9.77 11.48 15.48
C ALA A 72 9.68 10.97 14.04
N ASN A 73 10.08 11.79 13.05
CA ASN A 73 10.15 11.38 11.65
C ASN A 73 11.18 10.25 11.43
N THR A 74 12.34 10.31 12.11
CA THR A 74 13.32 9.23 12.06
C THR A 74 12.76 7.93 12.63
N LEU A 75 12.15 7.96 13.81
CA LEU A 75 11.56 6.78 14.47
C LEU A 75 10.47 6.13 13.59
N VAL A 76 9.52 6.93 13.09
CA VAL A 76 8.44 6.46 12.22
C VAL A 76 9.01 5.87 10.93
N SER A 77 10.02 6.48 10.33
CA SER A 77 10.67 5.99 9.11
C SER A 77 11.40 4.67 9.33
N VAL A 78 12.13 4.50 10.44
CA VAL A 78 12.76 3.23 10.82
C VAL A 78 11.69 2.15 11.02
N LYS A 79 10.64 2.42 11.80
CA LYS A 79 9.52 1.49 12.02
C LYS A 79 8.89 1.03 10.70
N ARG A 80 8.63 1.97 9.79
CA ARG A 80 8.05 1.69 8.49
C ARG A 80 8.92 0.76 7.65
N VAL A 81 10.20 1.06 7.50
CA VAL A 81 11.12 0.31 6.66
C VAL A 81 11.45 -1.06 7.25
N THR A 82 11.62 -1.17 8.57
CA THR A 82 12.15 -2.37 9.25
C THR A 82 11.07 -3.29 9.85
N GLN A 83 9.84 -2.79 10.04
CA GLN A 83 8.74 -3.56 10.61
C GLN A 83 7.55 -3.72 9.66
N GLN A 84 7.12 -2.64 9.02
CA GLN A 84 5.88 -2.61 8.23
C GLN A 84 6.10 -3.01 6.77
N SER A 85 7.24 -2.66 6.17
CA SER A 85 7.57 -2.98 4.78
C SER A 85 7.65 -4.49 4.55
N THR A 86 7.12 -4.95 3.43
CA THR A 86 7.29 -6.34 2.96
C THR A 86 8.75 -6.65 2.64
N GLY A 87 9.52 -5.65 2.19
CA GLY A 87 10.95 -5.74 1.88
C GLY A 87 11.89 -5.70 3.10
N ARG A 88 11.38 -5.67 4.35
CA ARG A 88 12.20 -5.56 5.57
C ARG A 88 13.29 -6.62 5.74
N ARG A 89 13.10 -7.80 5.14
CA ARG A 89 14.06 -8.91 5.18
C ARG A 89 15.06 -8.90 4.03
N THR A 90 14.86 -8.04 3.03
CA THR A 90 15.73 -7.94 1.86
C THR A 90 16.82 -6.93 2.12
N ALA A 91 18.08 -7.39 2.16
CA ALA A 91 19.25 -6.52 2.36
C ALA A 91 19.66 -5.80 1.06
N GLY A 92 20.32 -4.66 1.20
CA GLY A 92 21.02 -3.96 0.10
C GLY A 92 22.35 -4.65 -0.29
N ILE A 93 23.28 -3.88 -0.82
CA ILE A 93 24.64 -4.36 -1.15
C ILE A 93 25.49 -4.64 0.10
N ASP A 94 25.20 -3.92 1.19
CA ASP A 94 25.85 -4.02 2.50
C ASP A 94 25.43 -5.26 3.31
N GLN A 95 24.48 -6.04 2.84
CA GLN A 95 23.85 -7.17 3.50
C GLN A 95 23.21 -6.84 4.88
N GLU A 96 23.12 -5.57 5.26
CA GLU A 96 22.56 -5.15 6.55
C GLU A 96 21.04 -5.27 6.61
N ARG A 97 20.53 -5.61 7.80
CA ARG A 97 19.10 -5.72 8.13
C ARG A 97 18.89 -5.27 9.57
N ALA A 98 17.77 -4.63 9.85
CA ALA A 98 17.39 -4.21 11.21
C ALA A 98 16.11 -4.94 11.66
N LEU A 99 16.22 -6.25 12.00
CA LEU A 99 15.07 -7.10 12.32
C LEU A 99 14.78 -7.19 13.83
N THR A 100 15.76 -6.88 14.70
CA THR A 100 15.62 -6.90 16.16
C THR A 100 15.35 -5.50 16.72
N PRO A 101 14.75 -5.37 17.91
CA PRO A 101 14.57 -4.08 18.57
C PRO A 101 15.87 -3.31 18.76
N SER A 102 16.95 -4.00 19.19
CA SER A 102 18.28 -3.41 19.38
C SER A 102 18.83 -2.84 18.07
N ALA A 103 18.79 -3.63 16.96
CA ALA A 103 19.26 -3.16 15.65
C ALA A 103 18.45 -1.95 15.14
N ARG A 104 17.14 -1.88 15.44
CA ARG A 104 16.30 -0.72 15.08
C ARG A 104 16.62 0.51 15.91
N GLY A 105 16.78 0.33 17.22
CA GLY A 105 17.18 1.43 18.13
C GLY A 105 18.52 2.02 17.73
N ARG A 106 19.53 1.17 17.47
CA ARG A 106 20.84 1.59 16.97
C ARG A 106 20.71 2.35 15.64
N LEU A 107 20.01 1.80 14.65
CA LEU A 107 19.80 2.47 13.37
C LEU A 107 19.11 3.83 13.52
N ALA A 108 18.14 3.96 14.43
CA ALA A 108 17.47 5.22 14.72
C ALA A 108 18.41 6.24 15.36
N ALA A 109 19.25 5.83 16.31
CA ALA A 109 20.25 6.67 16.95
C ALA A 109 21.29 7.17 15.94
N GLU A 110 21.85 6.27 15.13
CA GLU A 110 22.83 6.59 14.10
C GLU A 110 22.29 7.61 13.09
N ILE A 111 21.09 7.39 12.54
CA ILE A 111 20.46 8.34 11.58
C ILE A 111 20.09 9.66 12.25
N THR A 112 19.76 9.67 13.54
CA THR A 112 19.47 10.91 14.28
C THR A 112 20.73 11.73 14.50
N ALA A 113 21.86 11.08 14.79
CA ALA A 113 23.16 11.72 15.00
C ALA A 113 23.80 12.26 13.73
N GLU A 114 23.35 11.81 12.54
CA GLU A 114 23.89 12.28 11.26
C GLU A 114 23.62 13.79 11.08
N ARG A 115 24.69 14.58 11.00
CA ARG A 115 24.62 16.01 10.66
C ARG A 115 24.35 16.23 9.17
N SER A 116 24.88 15.35 8.32
CA SER A 116 24.66 15.31 6.86
C SER A 116 24.44 13.88 6.42
N PRO A 117 23.50 13.62 5.50
CA PRO A 117 23.36 12.30 4.89
C PRO A 117 24.70 11.92 4.22
N GLY A 118 25.29 10.80 4.63
CA GLY A 118 26.48 10.29 3.96
C GLY A 118 26.23 10.00 2.48
N LYS A 119 27.28 9.78 1.69
CA LYS A 119 27.17 9.44 0.27
C LYS A 119 26.29 8.19 0.11
N PRO A 120 25.24 8.22 -0.74
CA PRO A 120 24.39 7.06 -1.01
C PRO A 120 25.19 5.91 -1.60
N LEU A 121 24.83 4.68 -1.22
CA LEU A 121 25.44 3.49 -1.80
C LEU A 121 24.65 3.03 -3.04
N PRO A 122 25.30 2.36 -4.00
CA PRO A 122 24.65 1.78 -5.16
C PRO A 122 23.52 0.82 -4.75
N VAL A 123 22.47 0.77 -5.56
CA VAL A 123 21.37 -0.19 -5.32
C VAL A 123 21.76 -1.59 -5.81
N ARG A 124 21.35 -2.62 -5.08
CA ARG A 124 21.52 -4.01 -5.49
C ARG A 124 20.46 -4.39 -6.51
N ARG A 125 20.88 -4.83 -7.70
CA ARG A 125 19.96 -5.34 -8.74
C ARG A 125 19.43 -6.71 -8.35
N VAL A 126 18.11 -6.89 -8.48
CA VAL A 126 17.42 -8.17 -8.31
C VAL A 126 16.36 -8.29 -9.40
N TYR A 127 16.24 -9.46 -10.00
CA TYR A 127 15.30 -9.71 -11.08
C TYR A 127 14.07 -10.48 -10.58
N ILE A 128 12.87 -9.97 -10.86
CA ILE A 128 11.61 -10.65 -10.53
C ILE A 128 10.92 -11.08 -11.83
N PRO A 129 10.52 -12.36 -11.96
CA PRO A 129 9.87 -12.84 -13.17
C PRO A 129 8.49 -12.19 -13.36
N LYS A 130 8.26 -11.63 -14.55
CA LYS A 130 6.95 -11.15 -15.01
C LYS A 130 6.09 -12.32 -15.51
N ALA A 131 4.76 -12.09 -15.61
CA ALA A 131 3.82 -13.09 -16.12
C ALA A 131 4.07 -13.52 -17.59
N ASN A 132 4.74 -12.69 -18.37
CA ASN A 132 5.09 -12.94 -19.78
C ASN A 132 6.48 -13.58 -19.96
N GLY A 133 7.11 -14.09 -18.89
CA GLY A 133 8.45 -14.68 -18.92
C GLY A 133 9.62 -13.67 -18.90
N LYS A 134 9.37 -12.40 -19.19
CA LYS A 134 10.38 -11.33 -19.05
C LYS A 134 10.67 -11.07 -17.56
N GLN A 135 11.85 -10.55 -17.26
CA GLN A 135 12.24 -10.19 -15.90
C GLN A 135 12.00 -8.69 -15.64
N ARG A 136 11.60 -8.36 -14.40
CA ARG A 136 11.53 -6.97 -13.93
C ARG A 136 12.77 -6.70 -13.07
N PRO A 137 13.65 -5.78 -13.48
CA PRO A 137 14.78 -5.38 -12.65
C PRO A 137 14.29 -4.52 -11.48
N LEU A 138 14.70 -4.87 -10.26
CA LEU A 138 14.50 -4.06 -9.07
C LEU A 138 15.86 -3.58 -8.55
N GLY A 139 15.93 -2.31 -8.12
CA GLY A 139 17.07 -1.76 -7.42
C GLY A 139 16.78 -1.69 -5.91
N ILE A 140 17.48 -2.49 -5.11
CA ILE A 140 17.28 -2.56 -3.66
C ILE A 140 18.30 -1.67 -2.95
N PRO A 141 17.92 -0.49 -2.41
CA PRO A 141 18.83 0.35 -1.63
C PRO A 141 19.19 -0.30 -0.30
N VAL A 142 20.30 0.10 0.30
CA VAL A 142 20.69 -0.28 1.66
C VAL A 142 19.66 0.20 2.69
N ILE A 143 19.59 -0.47 3.85
CA ILE A 143 18.54 -0.19 4.84
C ILE A 143 18.58 1.27 5.33
N ARG A 144 19.76 1.84 5.49
CA ARG A 144 19.97 3.25 5.88
C ARG A 144 19.35 4.21 4.87
N ASP A 145 19.62 4.00 3.59
CA ASP A 145 19.08 4.87 2.52
C ASP A 145 17.57 4.73 2.40
N ARG A 146 17.01 3.53 2.59
CA ARG A 146 15.55 3.36 2.66
C ARG A 146 14.92 4.19 3.78
N VAL A 147 15.56 4.27 4.96
CA VAL A 147 15.08 5.10 6.08
C VAL A 147 15.22 6.57 5.77
N ARG A 148 16.36 7.00 5.21
CA ARG A 148 16.57 8.40 4.77
C ARG A 148 15.55 8.79 3.70
N GLN A 149 15.31 7.94 2.69
CA GLN A 149 14.27 8.14 1.68
C GLN A 149 12.87 8.25 2.30
N ALA A 150 12.54 7.44 3.31
CA ALA A 150 11.26 7.52 4.00
C ALA A 150 11.09 8.86 4.76
N ARG A 151 12.15 9.36 5.40
CA ARG A 151 12.15 10.68 6.06
C ARG A 151 11.92 11.81 5.06
N VAL A 152 12.61 11.76 3.91
CA VAL A 152 12.48 12.75 2.84
C VAL A 152 11.09 12.67 2.20
N LYS A 153 10.56 11.46 1.98
CA LYS A 153 9.21 11.26 1.49
C LYS A 153 8.17 11.90 2.41
N ASN A 154 8.28 11.76 3.73
CA ASN A 154 7.37 12.39 4.68
C ASN A 154 7.37 13.93 4.60
N ALA A 155 8.49 14.54 4.20
CA ALA A 155 8.61 15.99 4.02
C ALA A 155 8.09 16.47 2.64
N LEU A 156 8.31 15.67 1.58
CA LEU A 156 8.01 16.07 0.20
C LEU A 156 6.55 15.77 -0.19
N GLU A 157 6.05 14.59 0.16
CA GLU A 157 4.76 14.07 -0.29
C GLU A 157 3.57 15.00 0.01
N PRO A 158 3.43 15.63 1.21
CA PRO A 158 2.29 16.50 1.48
C PRO A 158 2.21 17.74 0.59
N GLU A 159 3.35 18.32 0.19
CA GLU A 159 3.39 19.43 -0.77
C GLU A 159 2.83 18.99 -2.13
N TRP A 160 3.26 17.82 -2.60
CA TRP A 160 2.83 17.32 -3.91
C TRP A 160 1.40 16.79 -3.89
N GLU A 161 0.92 16.22 -2.76
CA GLU A 161 -0.48 15.83 -2.61
C GLU A 161 -1.46 17.01 -2.71
N ALA A 162 -1.02 18.23 -2.35
CA ALA A 162 -1.80 19.45 -2.55
C ALA A 162 -1.86 19.89 -4.03
N ARG A 163 -0.94 19.41 -4.87
CA ARG A 163 -0.78 19.82 -6.28
C ARG A 163 -1.24 18.75 -7.27
N PHE A 164 -1.10 17.47 -6.93
CA PHE A 164 -1.35 16.36 -7.85
C PHE A 164 -2.74 16.40 -8.45
N GLU A 165 -2.79 16.10 -9.72
CA GLU A 165 -4.01 15.94 -10.51
C GLU A 165 -4.97 14.93 -9.87
N GLN A 166 -6.25 15.20 -10.02
CA GLN A 166 -7.30 14.49 -9.28
C GLN A 166 -7.47 13.05 -9.72
N ARG A 167 -7.23 12.75 -11.00
CA ARG A 167 -7.38 11.42 -11.60
C ARG A 167 -6.08 10.65 -11.72
N SER A 168 -5.05 11.08 -10.99
CA SER A 168 -3.84 10.32 -10.74
C SER A 168 -3.98 9.53 -9.44
N TYR A 169 -3.91 8.20 -9.50
CA TYR A 169 -4.26 7.31 -8.36
C TYR A 169 -3.10 6.47 -7.85
N GLY A 170 -2.17 6.05 -8.72
CA GLY A 170 -1.07 5.17 -8.35
C GLY A 170 -0.11 5.79 -7.33
N PHE A 171 0.32 5.01 -6.34
CA PHE A 171 1.29 5.37 -5.31
C PHE A 171 0.92 6.58 -4.43
N ARG A 172 -0.32 7.01 -4.43
CA ARG A 172 -0.79 8.14 -3.64
C ARG A 172 -1.52 7.69 -2.36
N PRO A 173 -1.36 8.44 -1.25
CA PRO A 173 -2.02 8.13 0.02
C PRO A 173 -3.55 8.05 -0.11
N GLY A 174 -4.14 7.00 0.46
CA GLY A 174 -5.58 6.81 0.50
C GLY A 174 -6.25 6.44 -0.82
N ARG A 175 -5.54 6.41 -1.94
CA ARG A 175 -6.03 6.08 -3.28
C ARG A 175 -5.54 4.70 -3.73
N GLY A 176 -6.26 4.08 -4.65
CA GLY A 176 -5.92 2.75 -5.16
C GLY A 176 -6.50 2.47 -6.55
N CYS A 177 -6.19 1.29 -7.11
CA CYS A 177 -6.66 0.88 -8.43
C CYS A 177 -8.19 0.91 -8.54
N HIS A 178 -8.93 0.59 -7.48
CA HIS A 178 -10.39 0.65 -7.49
C HIS A 178 -10.93 2.07 -7.64
N ASP A 179 -10.17 3.10 -7.21
CA ASP A 179 -10.54 4.50 -7.44
C ASP A 179 -10.39 4.86 -8.93
N ALA A 180 -9.32 4.39 -9.59
CA ALA A 180 -9.13 4.56 -11.04
C ALA A 180 -10.25 3.86 -11.84
N ILE A 181 -10.57 2.60 -11.49
CA ILE A 181 -11.68 1.85 -12.12
C ILE A 181 -13.03 2.52 -11.87
N GLY A 182 -13.25 3.07 -10.68
CA GLY A 182 -14.46 3.85 -10.35
C GLY A 182 -14.55 5.15 -11.15
N ALA A 183 -13.43 5.83 -11.37
CA ALA A 183 -13.37 7.03 -12.22
C ALA A 183 -13.73 6.70 -13.68
N ILE A 184 -13.18 5.62 -14.23
CA ILE A 184 -13.54 5.13 -15.58
C ILE A 184 -15.04 4.83 -15.67
N PHE A 185 -15.61 4.18 -14.65
CA PHE A 185 -17.04 3.93 -14.60
C PHE A 185 -17.86 5.23 -14.61
N ASN A 186 -17.42 6.26 -13.89
CA ASN A 186 -18.10 7.56 -13.86
C ASN A 186 -18.01 8.29 -15.21
N ILE A 187 -16.91 8.13 -15.96
CA ILE A 187 -16.71 8.76 -17.28
C ILE A 187 -17.59 8.10 -18.35
N ALA A 188 -17.55 6.76 -18.41
CA ALA A 188 -18.09 6.00 -19.55
C ALA A 188 -19.33 5.14 -19.21
N GLY A 189 -19.73 5.07 -17.94
CA GLY A 189 -20.82 4.19 -17.48
C GLY A 189 -22.23 4.70 -17.78
N GLN A 190 -22.40 5.98 -18.03
CA GLN A 190 -23.71 6.54 -18.37
C GLN A 190 -24.13 6.12 -19.78
N ARG A 191 -25.44 5.86 -19.99
CA ARG A 191 -25.97 5.47 -21.30
C ARG A 191 -25.70 6.52 -22.39
N ARG A 192 -25.67 7.80 -22.01
CA ARG A 192 -25.40 8.95 -22.89
C ARG A 192 -23.94 9.45 -22.82
N ALA A 193 -23.01 8.61 -22.36
CA ALA A 193 -21.60 8.96 -22.35
C ALA A 193 -21.12 9.26 -23.77
N LYS A 194 -20.36 10.36 -23.94
CA LYS A 194 -19.88 10.82 -25.26
C LYS A 194 -18.44 10.41 -25.54
N ARG A 195 -17.62 10.21 -24.48
CA ARG A 195 -16.21 9.82 -24.62
C ARG A 195 -16.11 8.31 -24.75
N LEU A 196 -16.15 7.82 -25.97
CA LEU A 196 -16.18 6.38 -26.28
C LEU A 196 -14.91 5.88 -26.96
N TRP A 197 -14.04 6.78 -27.39
CA TRP A 197 -12.72 6.44 -27.90
C TRP A 197 -11.69 6.50 -26.76
N VAL A 198 -10.78 5.54 -26.73
CA VAL A 198 -9.82 5.38 -25.63
C VAL A 198 -8.41 5.23 -26.21
N LEU A 199 -7.52 6.11 -25.76
CA LEU A 199 -6.08 5.88 -25.84
C LEU A 199 -5.68 5.12 -24.58
N ASP A 200 -5.42 3.81 -24.69
CA ASP A 200 -4.83 2.98 -23.63
C ASP A 200 -3.31 2.95 -23.81
N ALA A 201 -2.57 3.35 -22.80
CA ALA A 201 -1.14 3.58 -22.94
C ALA A 201 -0.35 3.13 -21.70
N ASP A 202 0.81 2.55 -21.98
CA ASP A 202 1.85 2.15 -21.03
C ASP A 202 3.16 2.87 -21.38
N LEU A 203 3.95 3.27 -20.38
CA LEU A 203 5.22 3.93 -20.60
C LEU A 203 6.37 2.91 -20.65
N THR A 204 7.29 3.10 -21.59
CA THR A 204 8.48 2.26 -21.69
C THR A 204 9.42 2.53 -20.53
N ALA A 205 9.59 1.56 -19.63
CA ALA A 205 10.57 1.60 -18.55
C ALA A 205 10.59 2.95 -17.79
N ALA A 206 9.39 3.52 -17.48
CA ALA A 206 9.27 4.87 -16.93
C ALA A 206 10.18 5.13 -15.73
N PHE A 207 10.28 4.17 -14.80
CA PHE A 207 11.21 4.29 -13.67
C PHE A 207 12.68 4.36 -14.06
N ASP A 208 13.07 3.74 -15.16
CA ASP A 208 14.47 3.62 -15.57
C ASP A 208 14.91 4.76 -16.52
N ARG A 209 13.97 5.62 -16.96
CA ARG A 209 14.20 6.64 -18.00
C ARG A 209 13.90 8.08 -17.60
N ILE A 210 13.31 8.33 -16.43
CA ILE A 210 12.99 9.70 -15.99
C ILE A 210 14.23 10.57 -16.03
N SER A 211 14.16 11.73 -16.73
CA SER A 211 15.22 12.73 -16.75
C SER A 211 15.48 13.26 -15.33
N HIS A 212 16.73 13.14 -14.86
CA HIS A 212 17.14 13.67 -13.55
C HIS A 212 17.02 15.19 -13.52
N ASP A 213 17.44 15.89 -14.58
CA ASP A 213 17.43 17.35 -14.64
C ASP A 213 16.00 17.88 -14.62
N HIS A 214 15.09 17.26 -15.39
CA HIS A 214 13.67 17.62 -15.34
C HIS A 214 13.09 17.40 -13.94
N LEU A 215 13.35 16.24 -13.32
CA LEU A 215 12.86 15.95 -11.98
C LEU A 215 13.40 16.96 -10.95
N MET A 216 14.69 17.29 -11.01
CA MET A 216 15.30 18.26 -10.10
C MET A 216 14.77 19.68 -10.31
N SER A 217 14.45 20.09 -11.54
CA SER A 217 13.81 21.37 -11.82
C SER A 217 12.42 21.47 -11.17
N LEU A 218 11.62 20.38 -11.19
CA LEU A 218 10.32 20.32 -10.53
C LEU A 218 10.41 20.38 -9.00
N LEU A 219 11.45 19.78 -8.42
CA LEU A 219 11.68 19.84 -6.96
C LEU A 219 12.14 21.24 -6.49
N GLY A 220 12.78 22.01 -7.37
CA GLY A 220 13.19 23.38 -7.11
C GLY A 220 14.02 23.51 -5.83
N THR A 221 13.61 24.39 -4.93
CA THR A 221 14.29 24.69 -3.65
C THR A 221 13.96 23.73 -2.51
N PHE A 222 13.54 22.48 -2.81
CA PHE A 222 13.26 21.49 -1.77
C PHE A 222 14.51 21.21 -0.91
N PRO A 223 14.42 21.27 0.45
CA PRO A 223 15.60 21.25 1.31
C PRO A 223 16.47 19.99 1.24
N ALA A 224 15.92 18.86 0.79
CA ALA A 224 16.65 17.61 0.59
C ALA A 224 16.87 17.27 -0.89
N GLY A 225 16.86 18.25 -1.78
CA GLY A 225 17.10 18.07 -3.22
C GLY A 225 18.41 17.36 -3.51
N GLU A 226 19.51 17.76 -2.87
CA GLU A 226 20.82 17.13 -3.06
C GLU A 226 20.86 15.66 -2.61
N ALA A 227 20.12 15.31 -1.54
CA ALA A 227 20.00 13.90 -1.12
C ALA A 227 19.26 13.08 -2.20
N ILE A 228 18.20 13.64 -2.80
CA ILE A 228 17.50 12.98 -3.92
C ILE A 228 18.43 12.83 -5.11
N ARG A 229 19.15 13.89 -5.51
CA ARG A 229 20.15 13.85 -6.58
C ARG A 229 21.19 12.76 -6.33
N GLY A 230 21.68 12.66 -5.09
CA GLY A 230 22.62 11.62 -4.69
C GLY A 230 22.08 10.20 -4.88
N TRP A 231 20.80 9.93 -4.49
CA TRP A 231 20.19 8.61 -4.69
C TRP A 231 19.94 8.29 -6.16
N LEU A 232 19.59 9.27 -6.97
CA LEU A 232 19.41 9.10 -8.43
C LEU A 232 20.74 8.71 -9.10
N LYS A 233 21.85 9.30 -8.67
CA LYS A 233 23.19 9.06 -9.21
C LYS A 233 24.01 7.98 -8.47
N ALA A 234 23.40 7.28 -7.51
CA ALA A 234 24.11 6.29 -6.69
C ALA A 234 24.61 5.07 -7.48
N GLY A 235 24.07 4.82 -8.66
CA GLY A 235 24.42 3.69 -9.51
C GLY A 235 23.77 2.37 -9.07
N VAL A 236 24.04 1.34 -9.84
CA VAL A 236 23.50 -0.01 -9.68
C VAL A 236 24.62 -1.02 -9.57
N MET A 237 24.51 -1.94 -8.63
CA MET A 237 25.38 -3.11 -8.52
C MET A 237 24.61 -4.34 -9.03
N ASP A 238 25.02 -4.90 -10.16
CA ASP A 238 24.42 -6.08 -10.76
C ASP A 238 25.46 -7.20 -10.85
N CYS A 239 25.21 -8.32 -10.16
CA CYS A 239 26.13 -9.46 -10.12
C CYS A 239 27.60 -9.08 -9.85
N GLY A 240 27.84 -8.11 -8.95
CA GLY A 240 29.19 -7.62 -8.61
C GLY A 240 29.76 -6.56 -9.54
N ARG A 241 29.07 -6.18 -10.61
CA ARG A 241 29.48 -5.11 -11.54
C ARG A 241 28.74 -3.83 -11.23
N PHE A 242 29.49 -2.73 -11.11
CA PHE A 242 28.93 -1.39 -10.94
C PHE A 242 28.57 -0.79 -12.30
N SER A 243 27.38 -0.14 -12.34
CA SER A 243 26.95 0.68 -13.47
C SER A 243 26.46 2.04 -12.94
N PRO A 244 26.94 3.16 -13.49
CA PRO A 244 26.41 4.48 -13.14
C PRO A 244 24.96 4.61 -13.60
N THR A 245 24.23 5.58 -13.03
CA THR A 245 22.85 5.93 -13.41
C THR A 245 22.79 7.41 -13.75
N ASP A 246 22.52 7.74 -15.02
CA ASP A 246 22.41 9.11 -15.53
C ASP A 246 20.95 9.51 -15.76
N GLU A 247 20.05 8.54 -15.78
CA GLU A 247 18.61 8.69 -15.90
C GLU A 247 17.87 7.69 -14.99
N GLY A 248 16.59 7.92 -14.77
CA GLY A 248 15.72 7.02 -14.05
C GLY A 248 15.81 7.13 -12.52
N THR A 249 14.97 6.35 -11.86
CA THR A 249 14.94 6.19 -10.41
C THR A 249 14.86 4.70 -10.06
N PRO A 250 15.63 4.20 -9.06
CA PRO A 250 15.68 2.78 -8.77
C PRO A 250 14.29 2.19 -8.49
N GLN A 251 13.83 1.26 -9.31
CA GLN A 251 12.58 0.55 -9.08
C GLN A 251 12.71 -0.34 -7.81
N GLY A 252 12.18 0.15 -6.67
CA GLY A 252 12.32 -0.48 -5.34
C GLY A 252 12.81 0.47 -4.25
N GLY A 253 13.20 1.69 -4.60
CA GLY A 253 13.42 2.77 -3.65
C GLY A 253 12.12 3.23 -2.97
N VAL A 254 12.20 3.66 -1.71
CA VAL A 254 11.03 4.10 -0.94
C VAL A 254 10.43 5.40 -1.50
N ILE A 255 11.25 6.27 -2.05
CA ILE A 255 10.83 7.58 -2.60
C ILE A 255 10.49 7.51 -4.10
N SER A 256 11.00 6.50 -4.83
CA SER A 256 10.89 6.40 -6.29
C SER A 256 9.45 6.50 -6.82
N PRO A 257 8.43 5.88 -6.18
CA PRO A 257 7.04 6.02 -6.63
C PRO A 257 6.51 7.46 -6.54
N LEU A 258 6.93 8.22 -5.52
CA LEU A 258 6.58 9.64 -5.41
C LEU A 258 7.28 10.46 -6.50
N LEU A 259 8.56 10.20 -6.76
CA LEU A 259 9.34 10.90 -7.80
C LEU A 259 8.77 10.65 -9.20
N LEU A 260 8.29 9.43 -9.49
CA LEU A 260 7.57 9.13 -10.73
C LEU A 260 6.30 10.00 -10.86
N ASN A 261 5.50 10.10 -9.80
CA ASN A 261 4.30 10.95 -9.82
C ASN A 261 4.64 12.43 -9.99
N VAL A 262 5.75 12.90 -9.40
CA VAL A 262 6.25 14.27 -9.59
C VAL A 262 6.65 14.50 -11.05
N ALA A 263 7.43 13.60 -11.65
CA ALA A 263 7.87 13.72 -13.05
C ALA A 263 6.69 13.72 -14.04
N LEU A 264 5.64 12.94 -13.75
CA LEU A 264 4.45 12.82 -14.60
C LEU A 264 3.31 13.80 -14.23
N HIS A 265 3.55 14.72 -13.30
CA HIS A 265 2.56 15.77 -12.99
C HIS A 265 2.41 16.73 -14.16
N GLY A 266 1.18 17.15 -14.43
CA GLY A 266 0.82 17.99 -15.59
C GLY A 266 0.35 17.18 -16.81
N MET A 267 0.34 15.82 -16.74
CA MET A 267 -0.08 14.97 -17.85
C MET A 267 -1.56 15.15 -18.23
N GLU A 268 -2.46 15.40 -17.25
CA GLU A 268 -3.87 15.68 -17.54
C GLU A 268 -4.01 16.95 -18.38
N THR A 269 -3.28 18.01 -18.03
CA THR A 269 -3.27 19.27 -18.76
C THR A 269 -2.67 19.10 -20.16
N ALA A 270 -1.57 18.36 -20.28
CA ALA A 270 -0.93 18.06 -21.55
C ALA A 270 -1.82 17.23 -22.49
N ALA A 271 -2.70 16.40 -21.94
CA ALA A 271 -3.72 15.66 -22.71
C ALA A 271 -4.90 16.53 -23.14
N GLY A 272 -4.86 17.84 -22.91
CA GLY A 272 -5.96 18.76 -23.27
C GLY A 272 -7.10 18.79 -22.25
N HIS A 273 -6.90 18.24 -21.05
CA HIS A 273 -7.91 18.31 -20.00
C HIS A 273 -8.13 19.76 -19.54
N LEU A 274 -9.34 20.25 -19.68
CA LEU A 274 -9.75 21.57 -19.26
C LEU A 274 -10.81 21.48 -18.14
N THR A 275 -10.73 22.38 -17.16
CA THR A 275 -11.71 22.53 -16.09
C THR A 275 -12.60 23.75 -16.30
N GLU A 276 -13.82 23.72 -15.80
CA GLU A 276 -14.74 24.85 -15.86
C GLU A 276 -14.42 25.87 -14.73
N GLY A 277 -13.76 26.99 -15.07
CA GLY A 277 -13.42 28.05 -14.13
C GLY A 277 -12.65 27.56 -12.89
N ARG A 278 -13.09 27.97 -11.69
CA ARG A 278 -12.56 27.48 -10.40
C ARG A 278 -13.12 26.09 -10.00
N SER A 279 -14.06 25.55 -10.78
CA SER A 279 -14.62 24.22 -10.57
C SER A 279 -13.62 23.17 -11.09
N HIS A 280 -13.42 22.12 -10.32
CA HIS A 280 -12.63 20.96 -10.76
C HIS A 280 -13.40 20.04 -11.73
N LYS A 281 -14.56 20.44 -12.22
CA LYS A 281 -15.32 19.68 -13.20
C LYS A 281 -14.64 19.78 -14.56
N SER A 282 -14.44 18.62 -15.20
CA SER A 282 -13.96 18.58 -16.59
C SER A 282 -14.95 19.26 -17.52
N ARG A 283 -14.47 20.11 -18.43
CA ARG A 283 -15.30 20.60 -19.53
C ARG A 283 -15.85 19.43 -20.33
N ARG A 284 -17.09 19.55 -20.78
CA ARG A 284 -17.79 18.47 -21.49
C ARG A 284 -17.17 18.13 -22.84
N ASP A 285 -16.44 19.06 -23.42
CA ASP A 285 -15.77 18.97 -24.73
C ASP A 285 -14.29 18.58 -24.63
N ALA A 286 -13.72 18.44 -23.43
CA ALA A 286 -12.31 18.09 -23.23
C ALA A 286 -12.12 16.58 -23.02
N PRO A 287 -10.97 16.00 -23.42
CA PRO A 287 -10.63 14.62 -23.10
C PRO A 287 -10.42 14.45 -21.58
N VAL A 288 -10.52 13.21 -21.10
CA VAL A 288 -10.34 12.91 -19.66
C VAL A 288 -9.32 11.79 -19.51
N LEU A 289 -8.23 12.11 -18.82
CA LEU A 289 -7.16 11.18 -18.49
C LEU A 289 -7.40 10.54 -17.11
N VAL A 290 -7.19 9.22 -17.03
CA VAL A 290 -7.18 8.45 -15.78
C VAL A 290 -5.83 7.74 -15.70
N ARG A 291 -5.00 8.09 -14.71
CA ARG A 291 -3.64 7.56 -14.56
C ARG A 291 -3.49 6.74 -13.27
N TYR A 292 -2.80 5.62 -13.41
CA TYR A 292 -2.34 4.80 -12.28
C TYR A 292 -0.84 4.51 -12.43
N ALA A 293 -0.01 5.32 -11.81
CA ALA A 293 1.45 5.30 -11.98
C ALA A 293 1.87 5.56 -13.43
N ASP A 294 2.47 4.56 -14.09
CA ASP A 294 2.89 4.54 -15.49
C ASP A 294 1.79 4.07 -16.47
N ASP A 295 0.76 3.37 -15.98
CA ASP A 295 -0.41 2.97 -16.78
C ASP A 295 -1.45 4.10 -16.84
N PHE A 296 -2.00 4.44 -18.00
CA PHE A 296 -3.06 5.42 -18.11
C PHE A 296 -3.98 5.20 -19.32
N ALA A 297 -5.20 5.73 -19.20
CA ALA A 297 -6.18 5.73 -20.27
C ALA A 297 -6.75 7.13 -20.47
N VAL A 298 -6.83 7.61 -21.72
CA VAL A 298 -7.46 8.89 -22.06
C VAL A 298 -8.75 8.62 -22.82
N PHE A 299 -9.84 9.19 -22.30
CA PHE A 299 -11.19 9.04 -22.88
C PHE A 299 -11.52 10.25 -23.75
N CYS A 300 -11.72 10.00 -25.03
CA CYS A 300 -11.91 10.97 -26.12
C CYS A 300 -13.28 10.82 -26.76
N HIS A 301 -13.71 11.84 -27.52
CA HIS A 301 -15.00 11.86 -28.24
C HIS A 301 -14.90 11.22 -29.61
N SER A 302 -13.72 11.29 -30.26
CA SER A 302 -13.45 10.71 -31.57
C SER A 302 -12.09 10.04 -31.61
N GLU A 303 -11.88 9.23 -32.64
CA GLU A 303 -10.61 8.57 -32.94
C GLU A 303 -9.50 9.59 -33.20
N ASP A 304 -9.81 10.60 -34.05
CA ASP A 304 -8.87 11.69 -34.37
C ASP A 304 -8.44 12.47 -33.12
N GLU A 305 -9.37 12.71 -32.18
CA GLU A 305 -9.02 13.35 -30.90
C GLU A 305 -8.04 12.47 -30.11
N ALA A 306 -8.25 11.14 -30.08
CA ALA A 306 -7.36 10.23 -29.38
C ALA A 306 -5.95 10.20 -30.00
N HIS A 307 -5.85 10.24 -31.32
CA HIS A 307 -4.57 10.33 -32.03
C HIS A 307 -3.85 11.65 -31.77
N ARG A 308 -4.55 12.79 -31.85
CA ARG A 308 -3.97 14.11 -31.50
C ARG A 308 -3.47 14.14 -30.06
N VAL A 309 -4.24 13.60 -29.11
CA VAL A 309 -3.81 13.51 -27.70
C VAL A 309 -2.57 12.63 -27.55
N LYS A 310 -2.45 11.53 -28.32
CA LYS A 310 -1.24 10.69 -28.33
C LYS A 310 -0.03 11.50 -28.77
N GLU A 311 -0.13 12.26 -29.84
CA GLU A 311 0.95 13.11 -30.35
C GLU A 311 1.35 14.22 -29.36
N GLN A 312 0.38 14.90 -28.78
CA GLN A 312 0.60 15.92 -27.76
C GLN A 312 1.33 15.37 -26.54
N LEU A 313 0.91 14.19 -26.07
CA LEU A 313 1.54 13.52 -24.94
C LEU A 313 2.95 13.00 -25.31
N ALA A 314 3.18 12.50 -26.52
CA ALA A 314 4.50 12.08 -26.99
C ALA A 314 5.49 13.25 -26.93
N HIS A 315 5.09 14.42 -27.46
CA HIS A 315 5.91 15.64 -27.40
C HIS A 315 6.17 16.08 -25.94
N TRP A 316 5.12 16.11 -25.11
CA TRP A 316 5.23 16.50 -23.70
C TRP A 316 6.15 15.58 -22.90
N MET A 317 6.19 14.27 -23.19
CA MET A 317 7.02 13.27 -22.52
C MET A 317 8.52 13.38 -22.88
N THR A 318 8.87 13.95 -24.02
CA THR A 318 10.27 14.05 -24.49
C THR A 318 11.16 14.75 -23.47
N SER A 319 10.74 15.90 -22.94
CA SER A 319 11.52 16.66 -21.93
C SER A 319 11.65 15.93 -20.60
N ARG A 320 10.84 14.90 -20.35
CA ARG A 320 10.82 14.07 -19.14
C ARG A 320 11.63 12.80 -19.25
N GLY A 321 12.16 12.51 -20.44
CA GLY A 321 12.93 11.30 -20.74
C GLY A 321 12.08 10.04 -20.87
N VAL A 322 10.74 10.13 -20.91
CA VAL A 322 9.84 8.99 -21.00
C VAL A 322 9.16 8.92 -22.38
N ALA A 323 8.77 7.73 -22.79
CA ALA A 323 8.12 7.50 -24.09
C ALA A 323 7.05 6.43 -23.96
N PHE A 324 6.12 6.40 -24.92
CA PHE A 324 5.16 5.32 -25.05
C PHE A 324 5.83 3.96 -25.29
N ASN A 325 5.21 2.93 -24.76
CA ASN A 325 5.46 1.57 -25.20
C ASN A 325 4.52 1.30 -26.39
N GLU A 326 5.03 1.46 -27.61
CA GLU A 326 4.20 1.36 -28.82
C GLU A 326 3.54 -0.02 -28.99
N GLU A 327 4.16 -1.12 -28.51
CA GLU A 327 3.58 -2.46 -28.55
C GLU A 327 2.32 -2.59 -27.67
N LYS A 328 2.15 -1.70 -26.68
CA LYS A 328 1.06 -1.74 -25.70
C LYS A 328 0.16 -0.51 -25.77
N THR A 329 0.51 0.48 -26.58
CA THR A 329 -0.28 1.70 -26.73
C THR A 329 -1.22 1.55 -27.92
N SER A 330 -2.53 1.68 -27.67
CA SER A 330 -3.56 1.46 -28.69
C SER A 330 -4.68 2.49 -28.55
N VAL A 331 -5.26 2.86 -29.70
CA VAL A 331 -6.50 3.64 -29.78
C VAL A 331 -7.61 2.71 -30.25
N PHE A 332 -8.74 2.70 -29.57
CA PHE A 332 -9.88 1.83 -29.92
C PHE A 332 -11.19 2.40 -29.38
N HIS A 333 -12.30 1.86 -29.87
CA HIS A 333 -13.63 2.18 -29.36
C HIS A 333 -14.00 1.30 -28.16
N LEU A 334 -14.69 1.84 -27.16
CA LEU A 334 -15.08 1.11 -25.94
C LEU A 334 -15.93 -0.15 -26.16
N GLU A 335 -16.54 -0.30 -27.31
CA GLU A 335 -17.27 -1.52 -27.68
C GLU A 335 -16.34 -2.70 -28.00
N GLU A 336 -15.11 -2.45 -28.40
CA GLU A 336 -14.07 -3.47 -28.53
C GLU A 336 -13.59 -3.94 -27.15
N GLY A 337 -13.44 -2.98 -26.22
CA GLY A 337 -13.03 -3.19 -24.85
C GLY A 337 -11.53 -3.37 -24.67
N PHE A 338 -11.04 -3.09 -23.46
CA PHE A 338 -9.63 -3.17 -23.09
C PHE A 338 -9.43 -3.69 -21.68
N ASP A 339 -8.20 -4.10 -21.37
CA ASP A 339 -7.80 -4.58 -20.05
C ASP A 339 -6.97 -3.52 -19.33
N PHE A 340 -7.49 -2.94 -18.26
CA PHE A 340 -6.80 -1.95 -17.44
C PHE A 340 -6.74 -2.42 -15.97
N LEU A 341 -5.56 -2.42 -15.35
CA LEU A 341 -5.30 -2.84 -13.96
C LEU A 341 -5.89 -4.22 -13.62
N GLY A 342 -5.92 -5.12 -14.58
CA GLY A 342 -6.47 -6.48 -14.43
C GLY A 342 -8.00 -6.57 -14.55
N PHE A 343 -8.65 -5.50 -14.93
CA PHE A 343 -10.08 -5.47 -15.25
C PHE A 343 -10.28 -5.34 -16.75
N ASN A 344 -11.27 -6.05 -17.30
CA ASN A 344 -11.75 -5.85 -18.65
C ASN A 344 -12.88 -4.82 -18.63
N ILE A 345 -12.72 -3.77 -19.39
CA ILE A 345 -13.62 -2.62 -19.49
C ILE A 345 -14.20 -2.63 -20.90
N ARG A 346 -15.49 -2.87 -21.02
CA ARG A 346 -16.12 -2.97 -22.34
C ARG A 346 -17.57 -2.47 -22.31
N ARG A 347 -17.99 -1.82 -23.39
CA ARG A 347 -19.36 -1.38 -23.57
C ARG A 347 -20.13 -2.38 -24.44
N TYR A 348 -21.30 -2.76 -24.00
CA TYR A 348 -22.19 -3.68 -24.70
C TYR A 348 -23.55 -3.00 -24.89
N ARG A 349 -23.93 -2.71 -26.11
CA ARG A 349 -25.23 -2.09 -26.44
C ARG A 349 -25.56 -0.90 -25.52
N GLY A 350 -24.61 0.01 -25.37
CA GLY A 350 -24.76 1.21 -24.55
C GLY A 350 -24.55 1.02 -23.01
N THR A 351 -24.31 -0.20 -22.53
CA THR A 351 -24.06 -0.48 -21.11
C THR A 351 -22.59 -0.82 -20.88
N LEU A 352 -21.91 -0.06 -20.01
CA LEU A 352 -20.54 -0.36 -19.61
C LEU A 352 -20.51 -1.52 -18.60
N LEU A 353 -19.77 -2.57 -18.93
CA LEU A 353 -19.50 -3.68 -18.02
C LEU A 353 -18.00 -3.72 -17.69
N ILE A 354 -17.69 -3.70 -16.40
CA ILE A 354 -16.34 -3.90 -15.89
C ILE A 354 -16.30 -5.27 -15.21
N LYS A 355 -15.40 -6.14 -15.65
CA LYS A 355 -15.27 -7.53 -15.19
C LYS A 355 -13.81 -7.85 -14.88
N PRO A 356 -13.49 -8.94 -14.15
CA PRO A 356 -12.12 -9.47 -14.12
C PRO A 356 -11.62 -9.78 -15.53
N SER A 357 -10.40 -9.40 -15.88
CA SER A 357 -9.84 -9.69 -17.20
C SER A 357 -9.62 -11.20 -17.41
N LYS A 358 -9.67 -11.66 -18.66
CA LYS A 358 -9.42 -13.07 -19.00
C LYS A 358 -8.03 -13.52 -18.51
N ALA A 359 -7.03 -12.65 -18.66
CA ALA A 359 -5.67 -12.88 -18.19
C ALA A 359 -5.60 -13.03 -16.65
N ALA A 360 -6.34 -12.21 -15.90
CA ALA A 360 -6.42 -12.31 -14.44
C ALA A 360 -7.08 -13.62 -13.98
N VAL A 361 -8.14 -14.05 -14.65
CA VAL A 361 -8.83 -15.33 -14.37
C VAL A 361 -7.90 -16.52 -14.68
N LYS A 362 -7.18 -16.49 -15.81
CA LYS A 362 -6.20 -17.51 -16.18
C LYS A 362 -5.12 -17.65 -15.10
N ARG A 363 -4.52 -16.54 -14.68
CA ARG A 363 -3.47 -16.51 -13.66
C ARG A 363 -3.92 -17.08 -12.30
N VAL A 364 -5.12 -16.74 -11.83
CA VAL A 364 -5.61 -17.31 -10.54
C VAL A 364 -5.88 -18.80 -10.66
N ARG A 365 -6.38 -19.28 -11.79
CA ARG A 365 -6.54 -20.72 -12.05
C ARG A 365 -5.20 -21.46 -12.02
N GLU A 366 -4.20 -20.94 -12.70
CA GLU A 366 -2.84 -21.50 -12.70
C GLU A 366 -2.25 -21.53 -11.29
N ARG A 367 -2.40 -20.45 -10.54
CA ARG A 367 -1.94 -20.37 -9.14
C ARG A 367 -2.62 -21.40 -8.25
N LEU A 368 -3.95 -21.49 -8.30
CA LEU A 368 -4.71 -22.47 -7.50
C LEU A 368 -4.30 -23.90 -7.85
N ARG A 369 -4.11 -24.20 -9.16
CA ARG A 369 -3.63 -25.51 -9.62
C ARG A 369 -2.24 -25.83 -9.08
N SER A 370 -1.30 -24.93 -9.20
CA SER A 370 0.08 -25.09 -8.71
C SER A 370 0.12 -25.36 -7.21
N GLU A 371 -0.65 -24.61 -6.41
CA GLU A 371 -0.72 -24.81 -4.96
C GLU A 371 -1.35 -26.17 -4.60
N VAL A 372 -2.42 -26.58 -5.27
CA VAL A 372 -3.06 -27.89 -5.01
C VAL A 372 -2.13 -29.05 -5.37
N ILE A 373 -1.38 -28.93 -6.49
CA ILE A 373 -0.40 -29.96 -6.88
C ILE A 373 0.74 -30.03 -5.85
N GLY A 374 1.27 -28.89 -5.41
CA GLY A 374 2.33 -28.82 -4.41
C GLY A 374 1.93 -29.29 -3.00
N LEU A 375 0.61 -29.46 -2.76
CA LEU A 375 0.05 -29.96 -1.51
C LEU A 375 -0.37 -31.45 -1.59
N ARG A 376 0.06 -32.19 -2.61
CA ARG A 376 -0.08 -33.65 -2.65
C ARG A 376 0.69 -34.26 -1.48
N GLY A 377 0.05 -35.15 -0.73
CA GLY A 377 0.59 -35.70 0.50
C GLY A 377 0.34 -34.91 1.78
N ALA A 378 -0.14 -33.67 1.67
CA ALA A 378 -0.56 -32.88 2.83
C ALA A 378 -1.99 -33.26 3.28
N ASN A 379 -2.39 -32.88 4.51
CA ASN A 379 -3.76 -33.05 4.99
C ASN A 379 -4.71 -31.96 4.44
N ALA A 380 -6.02 -32.20 4.56
CA ALA A 380 -7.05 -31.28 4.05
C ALA A 380 -6.99 -29.89 4.71
N ALA A 381 -6.66 -29.81 6.00
CA ALA A 381 -6.50 -28.56 6.71
C ALA A 381 -5.37 -27.68 6.15
N ALA A 382 -4.27 -28.29 5.70
CA ALA A 382 -3.16 -27.58 5.05
C ALA A 382 -3.60 -27.01 3.69
N VAL A 383 -4.36 -27.78 2.90
CA VAL A 383 -4.95 -27.30 1.63
C VAL A 383 -5.85 -26.10 1.88
N VAL A 384 -6.76 -26.18 2.86
CA VAL A 384 -7.65 -25.08 3.23
C VAL A 384 -6.88 -23.83 3.67
N ARG A 385 -5.88 -23.99 4.56
CA ARG A 385 -5.06 -22.86 5.04
C ARG A 385 -4.30 -22.16 3.92
N LYS A 386 -3.85 -22.93 2.91
CA LYS A 386 -3.08 -22.37 1.79
C LYS A 386 -3.97 -21.67 0.76
N LEU A 387 -5.14 -22.24 0.43
CA LEU A 387 -6.00 -21.72 -0.63
C LEU A 387 -6.92 -20.58 -0.16
N ASN A 388 -7.41 -20.60 1.08
CA ASN A 388 -8.32 -19.57 1.59
C ASN A 388 -7.80 -18.13 1.46
N PRO A 389 -6.52 -17.82 1.76
CA PRO A 389 -5.98 -16.46 1.54
C PRO A 389 -6.04 -16.05 0.06
N ILE A 390 -5.76 -16.96 -0.87
CA ILE A 390 -5.79 -16.71 -2.32
C ILE A 390 -7.24 -16.41 -2.76
N ILE A 391 -8.18 -17.28 -2.38
CA ILE A 391 -9.60 -17.17 -2.72
C ILE A 391 -10.19 -15.87 -2.17
N LYS A 392 -10.02 -15.64 -0.86
CA LYS A 392 -10.56 -14.45 -0.18
C LYS A 392 -9.93 -13.16 -0.72
N GLY A 393 -8.61 -13.14 -0.93
CA GLY A 393 -7.90 -11.98 -1.47
C GLY A 393 -8.39 -11.63 -2.88
N TRP A 394 -8.42 -12.60 -3.79
CA TRP A 394 -8.88 -12.40 -5.16
C TRP A 394 -10.36 -12.01 -5.24
N ALA A 395 -11.22 -12.67 -4.48
CA ALA A 395 -12.64 -12.33 -4.41
C ALA A 395 -12.87 -10.91 -3.87
N THR A 396 -12.11 -10.49 -2.85
CA THR A 396 -12.20 -9.14 -2.28
C THR A 396 -11.75 -8.07 -3.27
N TYR A 397 -10.69 -8.33 -4.05
CA TYR A 397 -10.23 -7.42 -5.10
C TYR A 397 -11.32 -7.18 -6.17
N TYR A 398 -11.93 -8.26 -6.68
CA TYR A 398 -12.90 -8.18 -7.76
C TYR A 398 -14.38 -7.99 -7.32
N ARG A 399 -14.67 -7.96 -6.02
CA ARG A 399 -16.04 -7.75 -5.53
C ARG A 399 -16.66 -6.40 -5.89
N THR A 400 -15.85 -5.47 -6.37
CA THR A 400 -16.27 -4.11 -6.69
C THR A 400 -16.90 -3.97 -8.08
N VAL A 401 -16.78 -5.01 -8.89
CA VAL A 401 -17.21 -5.04 -10.31
C VAL A 401 -18.13 -6.22 -10.61
N VAL A 402 -18.54 -6.38 -11.88
CA VAL A 402 -19.42 -7.47 -12.32
C VAL A 402 -18.64 -8.79 -12.38
N SER A 403 -18.53 -9.49 -11.24
CA SER A 403 -17.68 -10.69 -11.10
C SER A 403 -18.43 -11.95 -10.68
N LYS A 404 -19.77 -11.91 -10.51
CA LYS A 404 -20.53 -13.03 -9.94
C LYS A 404 -20.43 -14.31 -10.75
N GLU A 405 -20.54 -14.23 -12.08
CA GLU A 405 -20.39 -15.40 -12.97
C GLU A 405 -18.95 -15.93 -12.97
N THR A 406 -17.97 -15.03 -12.92
CA THR A 406 -16.56 -15.43 -12.78
C THR A 406 -16.34 -16.16 -11.45
N PHE A 407 -16.95 -15.70 -10.36
CA PHE A 407 -16.86 -16.37 -9.05
C PHE A 407 -17.46 -17.78 -9.09
N LYS A 408 -18.63 -17.96 -9.70
CA LYS A 408 -19.22 -19.29 -9.88
C LYS A 408 -18.31 -20.23 -10.68
N SER A 409 -17.76 -19.73 -11.79
CA SER A 409 -16.83 -20.49 -12.63
C SER A 409 -15.54 -20.88 -11.90
N LEU A 410 -15.01 -20.00 -11.03
CA LEU A 410 -13.85 -20.30 -10.20
C LEU A 410 -14.18 -21.29 -9.08
N ASP A 411 -15.36 -21.24 -8.49
CA ASP A 411 -15.80 -22.22 -7.48
C ASP A 411 -15.88 -23.63 -8.09
N PHE A 412 -16.44 -23.75 -9.30
CA PHE A 412 -16.45 -25.01 -10.02
C PHE A 412 -15.04 -25.53 -10.34
N TYR A 413 -14.14 -24.61 -10.76
CA TYR A 413 -12.74 -24.96 -11.01
C TYR A 413 -12.03 -25.46 -9.74
N VAL A 414 -12.22 -24.78 -8.61
CA VAL A 414 -11.66 -25.20 -7.30
C VAL A 414 -12.22 -26.55 -6.87
N TRP A 415 -13.53 -26.76 -7.05
CA TRP A 415 -14.16 -28.05 -6.79
C TRP A 415 -13.49 -29.17 -7.63
N THR A 416 -13.27 -28.96 -8.93
CA THR A 416 -12.57 -29.90 -9.79
C THR A 416 -11.15 -30.21 -9.31
N LEU A 417 -10.40 -29.19 -8.88
CA LEU A 417 -9.04 -29.35 -8.33
C LEU A 417 -9.04 -30.15 -7.03
N THR A 418 -9.96 -29.85 -6.11
CA THR A 418 -10.06 -30.56 -4.84
C THR A 418 -10.53 -32.00 -5.01
N GLN A 419 -11.41 -32.31 -5.97
CA GLN A 419 -11.77 -33.68 -6.35
C GLN A 419 -10.54 -34.48 -6.84
N LYS A 420 -9.71 -33.88 -7.69
CA LYS A 420 -8.47 -34.51 -8.18
C LYS A 420 -7.48 -34.74 -7.03
N TRP A 421 -7.36 -33.78 -6.10
CA TRP A 421 -6.53 -33.91 -4.92
C TRP A 421 -7.02 -35.06 -4.02
N VAL A 422 -8.32 -35.14 -3.73
CA VAL A 422 -8.93 -36.20 -2.90
C VAL A 422 -8.74 -37.58 -3.55
N LYS A 423 -8.91 -37.70 -4.87
CA LYS A 423 -8.67 -38.95 -5.60
C LYS A 423 -7.21 -39.39 -5.49
N HIS A 424 -6.26 -38.44 -5.57
CA HIS A 424 -4.83 -38.74 -5.42
C HIS A 424 -4.45 -39.13 -3.99
N SER A 425 -5.06 -38.49 -2.97
CA SER A 425 -4.79 -38.79 -1.55
C SER A 425 -5.41 -40.10 -1.08
N HIS A 426 -6.47 -40.57 -1.73
CA HIS A 426 -7.21 -41.80 -1.38
C HIS A 426 -7.55 -42.62 -2.63
N PRO A 427 -6.53 -43.18 -3.33
CA PRO A 427 -6.75 -43.85 -4.61
C PRO A 427 -7.66 -45.07 -4.48
N ASN A 428 -7.50 -45.85 -3.41
CA ASN A 428 -8.20 -47.13 -3.17
C ASN A 428 -9.56 -46.99 -2.48
N LYS A 429 -10.04 -45.74 -2.20
CA LYS A 429 -11.34 -45.52 -1.58
C LYS A 429 -12.41 -45.17 -2.61
N PRO A 430 -13.67 -45.67 -2.46
CA PRO A 430 -14.76 -45.33 -3.38
C PRO A 430 -15.09 -43.86 -3.34
N LYS A 431 -15.73 -43.35 -4.41
CA LYS A 431 -16.09 -41.93 -4.54
C LYS A 431 -17.00 -41.43 -3.40
N SER A 432 -17.95 -42.27 -3.00
CA SER A 432 -18.87 -41.98 -1.87
C SER A 432 -18.10 -41.71 -0.57
N TRP A 433 -17.18 -42.56 -0.20
CA TRP A 433 -16.35 -42.39 0.99
C TRP A 433 -15.52 -41.12 0.93
N ARG A 434 -14.90 -40.85 -0.23
CA ARG A 434 -14.07 -39.65 -0.44
C ARG A 434 -14.89 -38.36 -0.29
N LEU A 435 -16.14 -38.36 -0.82
CA LEU A 435 -17.05 -37.23 -0.67
C LEU A 435 -17.49 -37.08 0.79
N ALA A 436 -17.92 -38.15 1.46
CA ALA A 436 -18.33 -38.12 2.86
C ALA A 436 -17.21 -37.62 3.79
N LYS A 437 -15.94 -37.96 3.52
CA LYS A 437 -14.80 -37.53 4.35
C LYS A 437 -14.47 -36.06 4.17
N HIS A 438 -14.47 -35.54 2.95
CA HIS A 438 -13.89 -34.23 2.62
C HIS A 438 -14.91 -33.15 2.24
N TYR A 439 -16.18 -33.53 2.02
CA TYR A 439 -17.23 -32.58 1.68
C TYR A 439 -18.38 -32.63 2.67
N GLY A 440 -19.07 -31.51 2.85
CA GLY A 440 -20.21 -31.43 3.73
C GLY A 440 -20.57 -29.99 4.08
N VAL A 441 -21.56 -29.86 4.99
CA VAL A 441 -21.95 -28.58 5.55
C VAL A 441 -21.01 -28.24 6.70
N PHE A 442 -20.03 -27.37 6.45
CA PHE A 442 -19.07 -26.88 7.44
C PHE A 442 -19.47 -25.51 8.01
N ASN A 443 -20.33 -24.77 7.32
CA ASN A 443 -20.77 -23.46 7.75
C ASN A 443 -22.26 -23.51 8.10
N SER A 444 -22.59 -23.35 9.37
CA SER A 444 -23.94 -23.41 9.89
C SER A 444 -24.92 -22.39 9.28
N THR A 445 -24.39 -21.23 8.83
CA THR A 445 -25.21 -20.19 8.20
C THR A 445 -25.48 -20.45 6.71
N ARG A 446 -24.84 -21.47 6.11
CA ARG A 446 -24.96 -21.81 4.70
C ARG A 446 -25.17 -23.30 4.55
N LYS A 447 -26.34 -23.71 4.12
CA LYS A 447 -26.70 -25.12 3.86
C LYS A 447 -26.07 -25.63 2.55
N ASP A 448 -24.73 -25.47 2.40
CA ASP A 448 -23.98 -25.86 1.21
C ASP A 448 -23.22 -27.16 1.49
N GLN A 449 -23.66 -28.27 0.86
CA GLN A 449 -23.10 -29.61 1.05
C GLN A 449 -21.80 -29.82 0.24
N TRP A 450 -21.51 -28.95 -0.73
CA TRP A 450 -20.35 -29.07 -1.63
C TRP A 450 -19.18 -28.20 -1.18
N VAL A 451 -18.93 -28.14 0.13
CA VAL A 451 -17.81 -27.42 0.71
C VAL A 451 -16.72 -28.41 1.07
N PHE A 452 -15.52 -28.20 0.50
CA PHE A 452 -14.35 -28.98 0.86
C PHE A 452 -13.81 -28.54 2.23
N GLY A 453 -13.54 -29.50 3.10
CA GLY A 453 -13.03 -29.21 4.44
C GLY A 453 -12.39 -30.40 5.10
N ASP A 454 -11.94 -30.16 6.31
CA ASP A 454 -11.38 -31.14 7.22
C ASP A 454 -12.31 -31.29 8.43
N ARG A 455 -12.88 -32.45 8.64
CA ARG A 455 -13.84 -32.71 9.71
C ARG A 455 -13.18 -32.71 11.08
N ASP A 456 -11.93 -33.11 11.17
CA ASP A 456 -11.20 -33.22 12.44
C ASP A 456 -10.91 -31.83 13.03
N THR A 457 -10.57 -30.86 12.15
CA THR A 457 -10.27 -29.48 12.56
C THR A 457 -11.43 -28.52 12.37
N GLY A 458 -12.53 -28.93 11.72
CA GLY A 458 -13.65 -28.07 11.35
C GLY A 458 -13.28 -26.97 10.32
N THR A 459 -12.07 -27.01 9.76
CA THR A 459 -11.64 -26.00 8.77
C THR A 459 -12.20 -26.32 7.39
N TYR A 460 -12.60 -25.27 6.65
CA TYR A 460 -13.21 -25.45 5.34
C TYR A 460 -12.79 -24.39 4.34
N LEU A 461 -12.93 -24.73 3.07
CA LEU A 461 -12.56 -23.87 1.95
C LEU A 461 -13.65 -22.85 1.67
N TYR A 462 -13.25 -21.57 1.62
CA TYR A 462 -14.14 -20.46 1.29
C TYR A 462 -14.49 -20.52 -0.21
N LYS A 463 -15.76 -20.24 -0.58
CA LYS A 463 -16.17 -20.11 -1.99
C LYS A 463 -16.13 -18.66 -2.44
N PHE A 464 -15.62 -18.41 -3.64
CA PHE A 464 -15.62 -17.07 -4.26
C PHE A 464 -17.01 -16.45 -4.28
N ASN A 465 -18.01 -17.26 -4.66
CA ASN A 465 -19.40 -16.84 -4.78
C ASN A 465 -20.07 -16.42 -3.44
N TRP A 466 -19.46 -16.75 -2.30
CA TRP A 466 -19.93 -16.24 -1.01
C TRP A 466 -19.60 -14.76 -0.79
N THR A 467 -18.68 -14.22 -1.58
CA THR A 467 -18.31 -12.81 -1.51
C THR A 467 -19.41 -11.96 -2.16
N ARG A 468 -19.99 -11.04 -1.36
CA ARG A 468 -21.00 -10.09 -1.87
C ARG A 468 -20.34 -9.08 -2.78
N ILE A 469 -21.00 -8.76 -3.89
CA ILE A 469 -20.61 -7.66 -4.76
C ILE A 469 -20.97 -6.35 -4.06
N VAL A 470 -20.00 -5.46 -3.92
CA VAL A 470 -20.16 -4.15 -3.28
C VAL A 470 -19.38 -3.13 -4.10
N ARG A 471 -20.05 -2.15 -4.67
CA ARG A 471 -19.40 -1.11 -5.45
C ARG A 471 -18.40 -0.33 -4.60
N HIS A 472 -17.26 -0.01 -5.21
CA HIS A 472 -16.26 0.84 -4.58
C HIS A 472 -16.77 2.28 -4.51
N VAL A 473 -16.59 2.91 -3.36
CA VAL A 473 -16.82 4.35 -3.21
C VAL A 473 -15.49 5.04 -3.45
N ILE A 474 -15.38 5.74 -4.56
CA ILE A 474 -14.14 6.45 -4.95
C ILE A 474 -13.78 7.54 -3.93
N VAL A 475 -12.49 7.84 -3.83
CA VAL A 475 -12.02 9.04 -3.12
C VAL A 475 -12.50 10.26 -3.88
N LYS A 476 -13.17 11.20 -3.19
CA LYS A 476 -13.58 12.46 -3.82
C LYS A 476 -12.35 13.20 -4.33
N GLU A 477 -12.52 13.85 -5.46
CA GLU A 477 -11.50 14.64 -6.15
C GLU A 477 -10.80 15.60 -5.18
N GLY A 478 -9.46 15.68 -5.23
CA GLY A 478 -8.67 16.58 -4.38
C GLY A 478 -8.50 16.15 -2.91
N ASN A 479 -9.31 15.20 -2.39
CA ASN A 479 -9.22 14.81 -0.99
C ASN A 479 -7.90 14.09 -0.68
N SER A 480 -7.17 14.58 0.31
CA SER A 480 -5.93 14.00 0.83
C SER A 480 -6.07 13.60 2.31
N PRO A 481 -5.43 12.51 2.77
CA PRO A 481 -5.33 12.21 4.21
C PRO A 481 -4.54 13.26 4.99
N ASP A 482 -3.73 14.08 4.31
CA ASP A 482 -2.97 15.17 4.92
C ASP A 482 -3.81 16.45 5.10
N ASP A 483 -5.03 16.49 4.58
CA ASP A 483 -5.97 17.61 4.81
C ASP A 483 -6.64 17.46 6.19
N PRO A 484 -6.36 18.37 7.14
CA PRO A 484 -6.94 18.31 8.49
C PRO A 484 -8.45 18.47 8.51
N SER A 485 -9.04 19.19 7.53
CA SER A 485 -10.50 19.41 7.44
C SER A 485 -11.26 18.13 7.09
N LEU A 486 -10.59 17.12 6.55
CA LEU A 486 -11.17 15.85 6.11
C LEU A 486 -10.99 14.69 7.10
N ALA A 487 -10.68 14.99 8.36
CA ALA A 487 -10.44 13.97 9.39
C ALA A 487 -11.63 12.98 9.53
N ASP A 488 -12.87 13.50 9.58
CA ASP A 488 -14.09 12.67 9.67
C ASP A 488 -14.38 11.90 8.38
N TYR A 489 -14.13 12.48 7.22
CA TYR A 489 -14.25 11.81 5.94
C TYR A 489 -13.35 10.56 5.90
N TRP A 490 -12.08 10.69 6.28
CA TRP A 490 -11.14 9.59 6.30
C TRP A 490 -11.44 8.58 7.42
N ALA A 491 -11.92 9.02 8.58
CA ALA A 491 -12.40 8.13 9.64
C ALA A 491 -13.56 7.25 9.15
N ASN A 492 -14.53 7.83 8.45
CA ASN A 492 -15.66 7.09 7.88
C ASN A 492 -15.23 6.10 6.79
N ARG A 493 -14.24 6.46 5.95
CA ARG A 493 -13.69 5.55 4.95
C ARG A 493 -12.97 4.36 5.61
N ARG A 494 -12.15 4.58 6.64
CA ARG A 494 -11.45 3.53 7.39
C ARG A 494 -12.42 2.54 8.03
N ARG A 495 -13.53 3.00 8.60
CA ARG A 495 -14.58 2.13 9.17
C ARG A 495 -15.13 1.13 8.15
N LYS A 496 -15.28 1.54 6.88
CA LYS A 496 -15.85 0.72 5.80
C LYS A 496 -14.80 -0.17 5.12
N ARG A 497 -13.52 -0.01 5.42
CA ARG A 497 -12.43 -0.67 4.69
C ARG A 497 -12.20 -2.12 5.09
N MET A 498 -12.68 -2.54 6.28
CA MET A 498 -12.53 -3.93 6.70
C MET A 498 -13.24 -4.87 5.72
N PRO A 499 -12.51 -5.88 5.19
CA PRO A 499 -13.09 -6.80 4.23
C PRO A 499 -14.24 -7.59 4.84
N GLY A 500 -15.33 -7.74 4.12
CA GLY A 500 -16.44 -8.61 4.51
C GLY A 500 -16.09 -10.10 4.61
N THR A 501 -14.85 -10.46 4.27
CA THR A 501 -14.25 -11.80 4.46
C THR A 501 -13.59 -11.96 5.83
N ALA A 502 -13.41 -10.88 6.60
CA ALA A 502 -13.01 -10.96 8.00
C ALA A 502 -14.16 -11.52 8.86
N ASP A 503 -13.82 -12.11 9.99
CA ASP A 503 -14.84 -12.58 10.92
C ASP A 503 -15.66 -11.40 11.50
N ARG A 504 -16.91 -11.69 11.87
CA ARG A 504 -17.87 -10.67 12.33
C ARG A 504 -17.33 -9.87 13.54
N TRP A 505 -16.55 -10.52 14.41
CA TRP A 505 -15.96 -9.88 15.59
C TRP A 505 -14.89 -8.87 15.18
N THR A 506 -13.99 -9.26 14.28
CA THR A 506 -12.94 -8.39 13.73
C THR A 506 -13.55 -7.17 13.04
N ILE A 507 -14.62 -7.35 12.25
CA ILE A 507 -15.33 -6.24 11.60
C ILE A 507 -15.95 -5.30 12.64
N THR A 508 -16.61 -5.85 13.67
CA THR A 508 -17.25 -5.06 14.73
C THR A 508 -16.23 -4.26 15.52
N LEU A 509 -15.12 -4.89 15.95
CA LEU A 509 -14.06 -4.21 16.70
C LEU A 509 -13.42 -3.10 15.86
N ALA A 510 -13.05 -3.38 14.62
CA ALA A 510 -12.48 -2.38 13.72
C ALA A 510 -13.42 -1.19 13.51
N SER A 511 -14.72 -1.44 13.33
CA SER A 511 -15.74 -0.39 13.16
C SER A 511 -15.83 0.51 14.40
N ARG A 512 -15.84 -0.06 15.61
CA ARG A 512 -15.85 0.69 16.87
C ARG A 512 -14.62 1.58 17.02
N GLN A 513 -13.44 1.07 16.61
CA GLN A 513 -12.16 1.77 16.68
C GLN A 513 -11.92 2.74 15.51
N LYS A 514 -12.96 2.99 14.67
CA LYS A 514 -12.82 3.82 13.45
C LYS A 514 -11.70 3.34 12.51
N GLY A 515 -11.37 2.03 12.55
CA GLY A 515 -10.30 1.42 11.75
C GLY A 515 -8.88 1.77 12.21
N ILE A 516 -8.69 2.21 13.45
CA ILE A 516 -7.40 2.67 14.01
C ILE A 516 -6.94 1.71 15.11
N CYS A 517 -5.65 1.43 15.16
CA CYS A 517 -5.00 0.73 16.27
C CYS A 517 -4.87 1.68 17.47
N PRO A 518 -5.44 1.36 18.65
CA PRO A 518 -5.42 2.26 19.79
C PRO A 518 -4.04 2.42 20.45
N LEU A 519 -3.07 1.57 20.10
CA LEU A 519 -1.71 1.64 20.65
C LEU A 519 -0.76 2.54 19.87
N CYS A 520 -1.01 2.78 18.58
CA CYS A 520 -0.14 3.61 17.76
C CYS A 520 -0.89 4.63 16.90
N GLU A 521 -2.21 4.69 17.02
CA GLU A 521 -3.12 5.57 16.28
C GLU A 521 -3.02 5.50 14.74
N GLN A 522 -2.38 4.44 14.23
CA GLN A 522 -2.31 4.20 12.80
C GLN A 522 -3.47 3.34 12.31
N PRO A 523 -3.85 3.45 11.02
CA PRO A 523 -4.86 2.57 10.43
C PRO A 523 -4.53 1.10 10.68
N LEU A 524 -5.51 0.31 11.10
CA LEU A 524 -5.37 -1.15 11.30
C LEU A 524 -4.95 -1.87 10.02
N ILE A 525 -5.46 -1.39 8.88
CA ILE A 525 -4.97 -1.76 7.56
C ILE A 525 -4.23 -0.54 7.06
N PRO A 526 -2.94 -0.62 6.75
CA PRO A 526 -2.17 0.50 6.25
C PRO A 526 -2.89 1.13 5.08
N ASP A 527 -2.99 2.46 5.07
CA ASP A 527 -3.36 3.16 3.86
C ASP A 527 -2.34 2.78 2.83
N ALA A 528 -2.83 2.18 1.75
CA ALA A 528 -1.98 1.58 0.77
C ALA A 528 -1.14 2.67 0.10
N GLU A 529 0.06 2.84 0.58
CA GLU A 529 1.10 3.49 -0.20
C GLU A 529 1.41 2.69 -1.46
N TYR A 530 1.04 1.45 -1.43
CA TYR A 530 1.14 0.49 -2.50
C TYR A 530 -0.04 -0.47 -2.42
N THR A 531 -1.12 -0.16 -3.12
CA THR A 531 -2.11 -1.18 -3.48
C THR A 531 -1.55 -1.84 -4.74
N PRO A 532 -1.20 -3.13 -4.70
CA PRO A 532 -0.67 -3.79 -5.89
C PRO A 532 -1.66 -3.72 -7.05
N ASP A 533 -1.19 -3.35 -8.22
CA ASP A 533 -1.96 -3.23 -9.46
C ASP A 533 -2.41 -4.59 -9.97
N HIS A 534 -1.76 -5.63 -9.46
CA HIS A 534 -1.95 -6.99 -9.92
C HIS A 534 -2.71 -7.82 -8.87
N PRO A 535 -3.79 -8.55 -9.22
CA PRO A 535 -4.59 -9.32 -8.28
C PRO A 535 -3.81 -10.31 -7.41
N ARG A 536 -2.70 -10.87 -7.92
CA ARG A 536 -1.83 -11.80 -7.19
C ARG A 536 -1.06 -11.10 -6.07
N GLU A 537 -0.48 -9.95 -6.37
CA GLU A 537 0.23 -9.12 -5.41
C GLU A 537 -0.73 -8.55 -4.38
N TRP A 538 -1.92 -8.13 -4.84
CA TRP A 538 -2.98 -7.64 -3.95
C TRP A 538 -3.46 -8.73 -2.98
N ALA A 539 -3.66 -9.97 -3.43
CA ALA A 539 -4.03 -11.08 -2.55
C ALA A 539 -2.93 -11.39 -1.52
N ALA A 540 -1.66 -11.33 -1.94
CA ALA A 540 -0.52 -11.51 -1.03
C ALA A 540 -0.40 -10.33 -0.06
N TRP A 541 -0.53 -9.09 -0.54
CA TRP A 541 -0.56 -7.88 0.27
C TRP A 541 -1.71 -7.88 1.27
N PHE A 542 -2.92 -8.20 0.82
CA PHE A 542 -4.10 -8.29 1.69
C PHE A 542 -3.91 -9.33 2.79
N SER A 543 -3.43 -10.52 2.44
CA SER A 543 -3.13 -11.57 3.43
C SER A 543 -2.04 -11.15 4.40
N ALA A 544 -1.00 -10.45 3.93
CA ALA A 544 0.05 -9.91 4.77
C ALA A 544 -0.44 -8.78 5.68
N SER A 545 -1.37 -7.94 5.21
CA SER A 545 -1.95 -6.84 5.98
C SER A 545 -2.93 -7.31 7.07
N MET A 546 -3.60 -8.46 6.84
CA MET A 546 -4.54 -9.04 7.83
C MET A 546 -3.86 -9.89 8.90
N ARG A 547 -2.71 -10.53 8.59
CA ARG A 547 -1.95 -11.35 9.55
C ARG A 547 -1.43 -10.60 10.77
N PRO A 548 -1.07 -9.32 10.68
CA PRO A 548 -0.53 -8.58 11.81
C PRO A 548 -1.58 -8.01 12.77
N LEU A 549 -2.86 -8.38 12.67
CA LEU A 549 -3.89 -7.91 13.60
C LEU A 549 -4.15 -8.93 14.70
N HIS A 550 -4.03 -8.50 15.95
CA HIS A 550 -4.35 -9.30 17.14
C HIS A 550 -5.54 -8.70 17.89
N LYS A 551 -6.38 -9.58 18.47
CA LYS A 551 -7.38 -9.19 19.46
C LYS A 551 -6.65 -9.06 20.80
N HIS A 552 -6.80 -7.92 21.43
CA HIS A 552 -6.15 -7.58 22.69
C HIS A 552 -7.20 -7.20 23.72
N HIS A 553 -7.05 -7.69 24.95
CA HIS A 553 -7.93 -7.35 26.07
C HIS A 553 -7.59 -5.98 26.62
N PHE A 554 -8.58 -5.15 26.88
CA PHE A 554 -8.43 -3.86 27.53
C PHE A 554 -8.07 -4.04 29.00
N ILE A 555 -8.83 -4.89 29.68
CA ILE A 555 -8.52 -5.44 31.01
C ILE A 555 -8.06 -6.88 30.76
N TYR A 556 -6.88 -7.26 31.24
CA TYR A 556 -6.34 -8.59 31.02
C TYR A 556 -7.15 -9.67 31.74
N ARG A 557 -7.17 -10.88 31.18
CA ARG A 557 -7.81 -12.03 31.82
C ARG A 557 -7.28 -12.31 33.22
N ARG A 558 -5.98 -12.11 33.46
CA ARG A 558 -5.34 -12.25 34.78
C ARG A 558 -5.87 -11.22 35.79
N ASP A 559 -6.35 -10.09 35.32
CA ASP A 559 -6.89 -8.97 36.10
C ASP A 559 -8.44 -8.97 36.10
N GLY A 560 -9.06 -10.13 35.81
CA GLY A 560 -10.52 -10.30 35.81
C GLY A 560 -11.24 -9.84 34.54
N GLY A 561 -10.50 -9.55 33.47
CA GLY A 561 -11.07 -9.08 32.20
C GLY A 561 -11.86 -10.16 31.46
N SER A 562 -13.07 -9.82 31.01
CA SER A 562 -13.95 -10.70 30.23
C SER A 562 -13.53 -10.79 28.76
N ASP A 563 -13.96 -11.87 28.07
CA ASP A 563 -13.84 -12.02 26.60
C ASP A 563 -14.94 -11.27 25.84
N GLU A 564 -15.71 -10.42 26.49
CA GLU A 564 -16.75 -9.63 25.86
C GLU A 564 -16.19 -8.60 24.88
N ARG A 565 -17.03 -8.20 23.92
CA ARG A 565 -16.66 -7.22 22.89
C ARG A 565 -16.29 -5.86 23.46
N THR A 566 -16.79 -5.51 24.63
CA THR A 566 -16.48 -4.28 25.35
C THR A 566 -15.03 -4.24 25.80
N ASN A 567 -14.51 -5.37 26.22
CA ASN A 567 -13.14 -5.54 26.69
C ASN A 567 -12.12 -5.90 25.60
N LEU A 568 -12.55 -6.06 24.34
CA LEU A 568 -11.66 -6.44 23.23
C LEU A 568 -11.41 -5.27 22.28
N ARG A 569 -10.17 -5.16 21.80
CA ARG A 569 -9.74 -4.24 20.77
C ARG A 569 -8.81 -4.93 19.76
N LEU A 570 -8.79 -4.44 18.52
CA LEU A 570 -7.85 -4.88 17.50
C LEU A 570 -6.59 -4.01 17.56
N VAL A 571 -5.44 -4.65 17.54
CA VAL A 571 -4.14 -3.98 17.53
C VAL A 571 -3.22 -4.62 16.51
N HIS A 572 -2.21 -3.91 16.03
CA HIS A 572 -1.18 -4.53 15.23
C HIS A 572 -0.38 -5.53 16.08
N ALA A 573 0.02 -6.64 15.50
CA ALA A 573 0.81 -7.67 16.19
C ALA A 573 2.11 -7.13 16.78
N ASP A 574 2.75 -6.18 16.10
CA ASP A 574 3.97 -5.52 16.58
C ASP A 574 3.67 -4.61 17.78
N CYS A 575 2.59 -3.83 17.73
CA CYS A 575 2.15 -2.99 18.85
C CYS A 575 1.74 -3.85 20.04
N HIS A 576 1.08 -5.00 19.81
CA HIS A 576 0.72 -5.95 20.84
C HIS A 576 1.94 -6.53 21.56
N ARG A 577 2.95 -6.99 20.78
CA ARG A 577 4.21 -7.51 21.36
C ARG A 577 4.98 -6.45 22.16
N GLN A 578 5.03 -5.24 21.64
CA GLN A 578 5.72 -4.13 22.32
C GLN A 578 5.03 -3.75 23.63
N HIS A 579 3.70 -3.67 23.62
CA HIS A 579 2.91 -3.38 24.81
C HIS A 579 3.16 -4.41 25.92
N HIS A 580 3.09 -5.71 25.61
CA HIS A 580 3.39 -6.77 26.58
C HIS A 580 4.85 -6.81 27.04
N ALA A 581 5.81 -6.47 26.19
CA ALA A 581 7.22 -6.37 26.61
C ALA A 581 7.44 -5.22 27.60
N GLY A 582 6.68 -4.14 27.49
CA GLY A 582 6.65 -3.04 28.46
C GLY A 582 6.04 -3.45 29.81
N ASP A 583 4.92 -4.16 29.78
CA ASP A 583 4.23 -4.63 31.00
C ASP A 583 5.07 -5.62 31.81
N GLN A 584 5.71 -6.61 31.16
CA GLN A 584 6.59 -7.57 31.84
C GLN A 584 7.79 -6.91 32.52
N ARG A 585 8.24 -5.77 32.04
CA ARG A 585 9.35 -5.02 32.65
C ARG A 585 8.90 -4.17 33.81
N ARG A 586 7.72 -3.54 33.75
CA ARG A 586 7.16 -2.82 34.91
C ARG A 586 6.95 -3.77 36.07
N ALA A 587 6.36 -4.95 35.83
CA ALA A 587 6.21 -5.98 36.86
C ALA A 587 7.57 -6.41 37.48
N LYS A 588 8.66 -6.51 36.67
CA LYS A 588 10.00 -6.85 37.17
C LYS A 588 10.71 -5.69 37.89
N GLN A 589 10.30 -4.44 37.68
CA GLN A 589 10.83 -3.28 38.43
C GLN A 589 10.13 -3.13 39.77
N ASP A 590 8.83 -3.43 39.84
CA ASP A 590 8.04 -3.39 41.08
C ASP A 590 8.39 -4.57 42.02
N ASP A 591 8.94 -5.67 41.51
CA ASP A 591 9.41 -6.85 42.27
C ASP A 591 10.88 -6.75 42.75
N ARG A 592 11.57 -5.63 42.56
CA ARG A 592 12.91 -5.43 43.17
C ARG A 592 12.74 -4.97 44.60
N PRO A 593 13.28 -5.72 45.60
CA PRO A 593 13.30 -5.26 46.97
C PRO A 593 14.09 -3.95 47.05
N ALA A 594 13.61 -3.03 47.91
CA ALA A 594 14.14 -1.71 48.18
C ALA A 594 15.57 -1.74 48.74
#